data_87d8bb63ca0c33eb7d1ccf3dcf32d656
#
_entry.id   87d8bb63ca0c33eb7d1ccf3dcf32d656
#
_cell.length_a   1.000
_cell.length_b   1.000
_cell.length_c   1.000
_cell.angle_alpha   90.00
_cell.angle_beta   90.00
_cell.angle_gamma   90.00
#
_symmetry.space_group_name_H-M   'P 1'
#
loop_
_entity.id
_entity.type
_entity.pdbx_description
1 polymer ?
#
loop_
_entity_poly.entity_id
_entity_poly.type
_entity_poly.pdbx_seq_one_letter_code
_entity_poly.pdbx_strand_id
1 'polypeptide(L)'
;MPSGSMWRSPFSRALAALILGISLGWGWSWSERTGGRAGPPGLSAQVANPLPRDRDQQMVTGRCIICHSLEMIAQQRQTRAEWSVIVDRMIAYGMPVGPGDREQILAYLTKHLGQ
;
A
#
# COMPACT_ATOMS: atom_id res chain seq x y z
N MET A 1 -0.95 42.27 -31.25
CA MET A 1 -1.64 41.93 -32.51
C MET A 1 -0.61 41.43 -33.50
N PRO A 2 -0.69 40.31 -34.16
CA PRO A 2 -1.82 39.59 -34.74
C PRO A 2 -1.93 38.14 -34.27
N SER A 3 -3.12 37.61 -34.17
CA SER A 3 -3.86 36.81 -35.15
C SER A 3 -3.12 35.52 -35.51
N GLY A 4 -3.47 34.35 -35.03
CA GLY A 4 -4.60 33.52 -35.36
C GLY A 4 -4.28 32.68 -36.57
N SER A 5 -4.11 31.40 -36.44
CA SER A 5 -4.39 30.49 -37.54
C SER A 5 -4.70 29.11 -36.99
N MET A 6 -5.96 28.90 -36.98
CA MET A 6 -6.71 27.68 -37.05
C MET A 6 -6.10 26.71 -38.08
N TRP A 7 -5.55 25.62 -37.63
CA TRP A 7 -5.31 24.44 -38.48
C TRP A 7 -6.55 23.58 -38.44
N ARG A 8 -7.48 23.89 -39.35
CA ARG A 8 -8.53 22.97 -39.74
C ARG A 8 -7.94 21.96 -40.72
N SER A 9 -7.78 20.75 -40.31
CA SER A 9 -7.49 19.64 -41.23
C SER A 9 -8.80 19.13 -41.83
N PRO A 10 -8.96 19.17 -43.14
CA PRO A 10 -10.11 18.61 -43.82
C PRO A 10 -9.78 17.19 -44.31
N PHE A 11 -9.81 16.23 -43.43
CA PHE A 11 -9.98 14.85 -43.90
C PHE A 11 -11.31 14.33 -43.45
N SER A 12 -12.28 14.90 -44.11
CA SER A 12 -13.67 14.50 -44.08
C SER A 12 -13.96 13.67 -45.29
N ARG A 13 -14.70 12.61 -45.07
CA ARG A 13 -15.65 12.04 -46.05
C ARG A 13 -15.04 11.28 -47.22
N ALA A 14 -15.05 10.02 -47.10
CA ALA A 14 -15.54 9.07 -48.05
C ALA A 14 -14.94 7.70 -47.75
N LEU A 15 -15.70 6.86 -47.17
CA LEU A 15 -15.82 5.45 -47.63
C LEU A 15 -16.93 4.80 -46.80
N ALA A 16 -18.12 5.21 -47.17
CA ALA A 16 -19.29 4.35 -47.03
C ALA A 16 -19.35 3.48 -48.27
N ALA A 17 -19.04 2.23 -48.17
CA ALA A 17 -19.49 1.23 -49.09
C ALA A 17 -19.22 -0.17 -48.55
N LEU A 18 -20.29 -0.87 -48.29
CA LEU A 18 -20.46 -2.28 -48.65
C LEU A 18 -19.49 -3.30 -48.07
N ILE A 19 -19.82 -3.84 -46.91
CA ILE A 19 -19.69 -5.28 -46.75
C ILE A 19 -21.00 -5.82 -46.19
N LEU A 20 -21.91 -6.07 -47.11
CA LEU A 20 -23.01 -7.04 -46.94
C LEU A 20 -22.39 -8.44 -46.94
N GLY A 21 -22.64 -9.17 -45.89
CA GLY A 21 -22.77 -10.62 -45.98
C GLY A 21 -21.49 -11.42 -45.91
N ILE A 22 -21.13 -11.86 -44.72
CA ILE A 22 -20.81 -13.27 -44.47
C ILE A 22 -21.15 -13.52 -43.00
N SER A 23 -22.40 -13.85 -42.78
CA SER A 23 -22.84 -14.50 -41.54
C SER A 23 -22.47 -15.98 -41.64
N LEU A 24 -21.24 -16.29 -41.38
CA LEU A 24 -20.85 -17.64 -41.00
C LEU A 24 -20.60 -17.64 -39.51
N GLY A 25 -21.57 -18.21 -38.84
CA GLY A 25 -21.59 -18.38 -37.41
C GLY A 25 -20.40 -19.16 -36.90
N TRP A 26 -19.43 -18.47 -36.40
CA TRP A 26 -18.51 -19.01 -35.45
C TRP A 26 -18.97 -18.51 -34.10
N GLY A 27 -19.98 -19.22 -33.59
CA GLY A 27 -20.41 -19.10 -32.24
C GLY A 27 -19.25 -19.48 -31.29
N TRP A 28 -18.41 -18.55 -30.99
CA TRP A 28 -17.59 -18.64 -29.82
C TRP A 28 -18.49 -18.29 -28.63
N SER A 29 -19.28 -19.30 -28.23
CA SER A 29 -19.84 -19.30 -26.89
C SER A 29 -18.69 -19.17 -25.90
N TRP A 30 -18.39 -17.96 -25.57
CA TRP A 30 -17.75 -17.68 -24.30
C TRP A 30 -18.78 -18.04 -23.24
N SER A 31 -18.86 -19.33 -22.96
CA SER A 31 -19.49 -19.80 -21.75
C SER A 31 -18.70 -19.14 -20.62
N GLU A 32 -19.22 -18.03 -20.14
CA GLU A 32 -18.84 -17.49 -18.85
C GLU A 32 -19.14 -18.61 -17.83
N ARG A 33 -18.20 -19.52 -17.74
CA ARG A 33 -18.09 -20.30 -16.52
C ARG A 33 -17.74 -19.32 -15.43
N THR A 34 -18.74 -18.72 -14.85
CA THR A 34 -18.68 -18.22 -13.49
C THR A 34 -18.55 -19.42 -12.54
N GLY A 35 -17.61 -20.29 -12.86
CA GLY A 35 -17.01 -21.16 -11.89
C GLY A 35 -16.10 -20.27 -11.07
N GLY A 36 -16.61 -19.79 -9.95
CA GLY A 36 -15.78 -19.25 -8.90
C GLY A 36 -14.69 -20.27 -8.61
N ARG A 37 -13.58 -20.11 -9.32
CA ARG A 37 -12.34 -20.73 -8.91
C ARG A 37 -12.03 -20.01 -7.61
N ALA A 38 -12.50 -20.59 -6.51
CA ALA A 38 -11.86 -20.36 -5.23
C ALA A 38 -10.39 -20.67 -5.51
N GLY A 39 -9.64 -19.62 -5.75
CA GLY A 39 -8.19 -19.71 -5.79
C GLY A 39 -7.80 -20.47 -4.53
N PRO A 40 -6.70 -21.23 -4.53
CA PRO A 40 -6.21 -21.83 -3.30
C PRO A 40 -6.26 -20.75 -2.24
N PRO A 41 -6.70 -21.04 -1.00
CA PRO A 41 -6.76 -20.05 0.06
C PRO A 41 -5.41 -19.33 0.02
N GLY A 42 -5.47 -18.08 -0.44
CA GLY A 42 -4.28 -17.35 -0.82
C GLY A 42 -3.33 -17.42 0.35
N LEU A 43 -2.14 -17.86 0.05
CA LEU A 43 -0.94 -17.62 0.83
C LEU A 43 -0.64 -16.10 0.82
N SER A 44 -1.63 -15.29 1.15
CA SER A 44 -1.41 -14.11 1.93
C SER A 44 -1.08 -14.63 3.33
N ALA A 45 0.08 -15.25 3.45
CA ALA A 45 0.77 -15.21 4.70
C ALA A 45 0.99 -13.72 4.96
N GLN A 46 -0.03 -13.09 5.49
CA GLN A 46 0.13 -11.80 6.15
C GLN A 46 1.16 -12.11 7.21
N VAL A 47 2.38 -11.65 6.95
CA VAL A 47 3.44 -11.71 7.96
C VAL A 47 2.82 -11.08 9.18
N ALA A 48 2.48 -11.92 10.16
CA ALA A 48 1.76 -11.45 11.33
C ALA A 48 2.65 -10.39 11.98
N ASN A 49 2.11 -9.21 12.20
CA ASN A 49 2.86 -8.15 12.88
C ASN A 49 3.28 -8.68 14.27
N PRO A 50 4.57 -8.82 14.56
CA PRO A 50 5.06 -9.40 15.80
C PRO A 50 4.85 -8.50 17.02
N LEU A 51 4.48 -7.24 16.82
CA LEU A 51 4.21 -6.32 17.91
C LEU A 51 2.83 -6.59 18.52
N PRO A 52 2.67 -6.49 19.83
CA PRO A 52 1.40 -6.68 20.52
C PRO A 52 0.30 -5.76 20.00
N ARG A 53 -0.92 -6.30 19.90
CA ARG A 53 -2.09 -5.54 19.44
C ARG A 53 -2.49 -4.49 20.47
N ASP A 54 -2.53 -3.25 20.01
CA ASP A 54 -2.94 -2.09 20.78
C ASP A 54 -3.46 -1.02 19.80
N ARG A 55 -4.15 -0.03 20.35
CA ARG A 55 -4.61 1.16 19.60
C ARG A 55 -3.47 1.84 18.84
N ASP A 56 -2.28 1.90 19.43
CA ASP A 56 -1.13 2.61 18.88
C ASP A 56 -0.19 1.70 18.05
N GLN A 57 -0.48 0.37 17.95
CA GLN A 57 0.33 -0.60 17.23
C GLN A 57 0.60 -0.18 15.78
N GLN A 58 -0.43 0.27 15.07
CA GLN A 58 -0.30 0.61 13.66
C GLN A 58 0.61 1.83 13.45
N MET A 59 0.48 2.83 14.31
CA MET A 59 1.32 4.02 14.28
C MET A 59 2.78 3.65 14.58
N VAL A 60 3.03 2.89 15.64
CA VAL A 60 4.38 2.41 16.00
C VAL A 60 4.97 1.57 14.86
N THR A 61 4.21 0.61 14.31
CA THR A 61 4.61 -0.18 13.16
C THR A 61 5.09 0.71 12.01
N GLY A 62 4.26 1.67 11.60
CA GLY A 62 4.56 2.55 10.46
C GLY A 62 5.79 3.41 10.65
N ARG A 63 6.12 3.79 11.90
CA ARG A 63 7.33 4.57 12.20
C ARG A 63 8.60 3.71 12.23
N CYS A 64 8.49 2.49 12.73
CA CYS A 64 9.65 1.63 12.96
C CYS A 64 10.07 0.83 11.73
N ILE A 65 9.12 0.39 10.88
CA ILE A 65 9.40 -0.48 9.72
C ILE A 65 10.26 0.19 8.63
N ILE A 66 10.41 1.50 8.69
CA ILE A 66 11.15 2.28 7.68
C ILE A 66 12.63 1.89 7.64
N CYS A 67 13.22 1.54 8.78
CA CYS A 67 14.66 1.32 8.92
C CYS A 67 15.06 -0.13 9.20
N HIS A 68 14.18 -0.94 9.81
CA HIS A 68 14.50 -2.31 10.20
C HIS A 68 13.23 -3.15 10.42
N SER A 69 13.41 -4.46 10.62
CA SER A 69 12.28 -5.36 10.81
C SER A 69 11.63 -5.21 12.18
N LEU A 70 10.33 -5.50 12.24
CA LEU A 70 9.57 -5.43 13.49
C LEU A 70 9.97 -6.54 14.46
N GLU A 71 10.49 -7.67 13.97
CA GLU A 71 10.97 -8.77 14.77
C GLU A 71 12.13 -8.34 15.67
N MET A 72 13.02 -7.51 15.14
CA MET A 72 14.14 -6.96 15.92
C MET A 72 13.62 -6.14 17.11
N ILE A 73 12.58 -5.36 16.92
CA ILE A 73 11.98 -4.54 17.97
C ILE A 73 11.23 -5.43 18.97
N ALA A 74 10.44 -6.37 18.48
CA ALA A 74 9.61 -7.25 19.30
C ALA A 74 10.42 -8.12 20.27
N GLN A 75 11.69 -8.36 19.97
CA GLN A 75 12.61 -9.12 20.82
C GLN A 75 13.30 -8.29 21.91
N GLN A 76 13.23 -6.97 21.83
CA GLN A 76 13.85 -6.08 22.81
C GLN A 76 13.02 -6.03 24.09
N ARG A 77 13.74 -5.88 25.22
CA ARG A 77 13.15 -5.57 26.52
C ARG A 77 14.00 -4.49 27.17
N GLN A 78 13.42 -3.33 27.36
CA GLN A 78 14.15 -2.16 27.84
C GLN A 78 13.29 -1.39 28.85
N THR A 79 13.94 -0.70 29.76
CA THR A 79 13.26 0.27 30.62
C THR A 79 12.75 1.47 29.81
N ARG A 80 11.84 2.25 30.37
CA ARG A 80 11.37 3.48 29.73
C ARG A 80 12.50 4.45 29.38
N ALA A 81 13.50 4.56 30.25
CA ALA A 81 14.66 5.45 30.04
C ALA A 81 15.49 4.99 28.83
N GLU A 82 15.74 3.69 28.72
CA GLU A 82 16.48 3.12 27.58
C GLU A 82 15.67 3.25 26.29
N TRP A 83 14.35 2.97 26.32
CA TRP A 83 13.50 3.22 25.17
C TRP A 83 13.53 4.68 24.74
N SER A 84 13.56 5.64 25.69
CA SER A 84 13.67 7.06 25.36
C SER A 84 14.93 7.37 24.55
N VAL A 85 16.06 6.85 24.98
CA VAL A 85 17.35 7.04 24.28
C VAL A 85 17.31 6.41 22.88
N ILE A 86 16.72 5.21 22.75
CA ILE A 86 16.60 4.52 21.46
C ILE A 86 15.70 5.31 20.51
N VAL A 87 14.53 5.75 20.96
CA VAL A 87 13.58 6.52 20.14
C VAL A 87 14.18 7.85 19.70
N ASP A 88 14.84 8.56 20.61
CA ASP A 88 15.50 9.85 20.31
C ASP A 88 16.59 9.67 19.23
N ARG A 89 17.34 8.57 19.31
CA ARG A 89 18.34 8.22 18.30
C ARG A 89 17.68 7.93 16.94
N MET A 90 16.56 7.21 16.90
CA MET A 90 15.84 6.94 15.65
C MET A 90 15.30 8.23 15.04
N ILE A 91 14.79 9.15 15.85
CA ILE A 91 14.36 10.48 15.40
C ILE A 91 15.55 11.25 14.81
N ALA A 92 16.70 11.23 15.46
CA ALA A 92 17.91 11.87 14.96
C ALA A 92 18.40 11.28 13.64
N TYR A 93 18.12 10.00 13.37
CA TYR A 93 18.40 9.33 12.10
C TYR A 93 17.33 9.56 11.03
N GLY A 94 16.29 10.31 11.33
CA GLY A 94 15.27 10.71 10.36
C GLY A 94 13.95 9.95 10.46
N MET A 95 13.67 9.25 11.56
CA MET A 95 12.34 8.68 11.79
C MET A 95 11.31 9.82 11.81
N PRO A 96 10.31 9.81 10.92
CA PRO A 96 9.32 10.86 10.87
C PRO A 96 8.37 10.75 12.07
N VAL A 97 8.28 11.81 12.87
CA VAL A 97 7.37 11.90 14.01
C VAL A 97 6.57 13.19 13.96
N GLY A 98 5.27 13.09 14.24
CA GLY A 98 4.41 14.24 14.43
C GLY A 98 4.38 14.71 15.89
N PRO A 99 3.67 15.81 16.18
CA PRO A 99 3.47 16.26 17.54
C PRO A 99 2.81 15.17 18.40
N GLY A 100 3.47 14.78 19.49
CA GLY A 100 2.97 13.76 20.42
C GLY A 100 3.31 12.31 20.06
N ASP A 101 3.72 12.00 18.84
CA ASP A 101 4.06 10.63 18.40
C ASP A 101 5.14 10.02 19.29
N ARG A 102 6.15 10.81 19.66
CA ARG A 102 7.26 10.34 20.53
C ARG A 102 6.77 9.74 21.84
N GLU A 103 5.88 10.44 22.53
CA GLU A 103 5.36 9.99 23.81
C GLU A 103 4.42 8.78 23.66
N GLN A 104 3.65 8.73 22.58
CA GLN A 104 2.81 7.58 22.26
C GLN A 104 3.64 6.34 21.96
N ILE A 105 4.72 6.48 21.17
CA ILE A 105 5.69 5.41 20.91
C ILE A 105 6.31 4.92 22.22
N LEU A 106 6.77 5.82 23.08
CA LEU A 106 7.37 5.46 24.38
C LEU A 106 6.37 4.76 25.29
N ALA A 107 5.13 5.24 25.34
CA ALA A 107 4.08 4.62 26.14
C ALA A 107 3.80 3.19 25.65
N TYR A 108 3.68 3.00 24.34
CA TYR A 108 3.46 1.69 23.73
C TYR A 108 4.63 0.73 24.03
N LEU A 109 5.86 1.14 23.75
CA LEU A 109 7.06 0.31 23.93
C LEU A 109 7.25 -0.05 25.41
N THR A 110 7.08 0.90 26.31
CA THR A 110 7.19 0.66 27.76
C THR A 110 6.11 -0.32 28.25
N LYS A 111 4.88 -0.20 27.74
CA LYS A 111 3.76 -1.06 28.13
C LYS A 111 3.94 -2.50 27.68
N HIS A 112 4.42 -2.71 26.47
CA HIS A 112 4.42 -4.02 25.82
C HIS A 112 5.78 -4.70 25.78
N LEU A 113 6.84 -3.92 25.77
CA LEU A 113 8.22 -4.37 25.64
C LEU A 113 9.11 -3.80 26.78
N GLY A 114 8.47 -3.37 27.87
CA GLY A 114 9.16 -2.91 29.09
C GLY A 114 9.76 -4.05 29.91
N GLN A 115 10.76 -3.71 30.69
CA GLN A 115 11.28 -4.54 31.79
C GLN A 115 10.62 -4.16 33.11
#